data_cb4c0a520a8ec8b6af89133b8a8e6c25
#
_entry.id   cb4c0a520a8ec8b6af89133b8a8e6c25
#
_cell.length_a   1.000
_cell.length_b   1.000
_cell.length_c   1.000
_cell.angle_alpha   90.00
_cell.angle_beta   90.00
_cell.angle_gamma   90.00
#
_symmetry.space_group_name_H-M   'P 1'
#
loop_
_entity.id
_entity.type
_entity.pdbx_description
1 polymer ?
#
loop_
_entity_poly.entity_id
_entity_poly.type
_entity_poly.pdbx_seq_one_letter_code
_entity_poly.pdbx_strand_id
1 'polypeptide(L)'
;MKYLKTFESYEMTDFDKEVRTVEDNINDILLELNDLYITTSCDFLEGRVKHKGVYEPGYFFMIGIEKDTNDYDPGIPLTTYGEVHEVLQRLVEYVDSVGWSNISMNIDGNTISDARKTISTMGLLKMDIESDKKIAVIGGWRSPYHQNFYGMTLYISKG
;
A
#
# COMPACT_ATOMS: atom_id res chain seq x y z
N MET A 1 4.64 -20.17 -8.95
CA MET A 1 4.38 -19.38 -10.16
C MET A 1 4.33 -20.26 -11.37
N LYS A 2 3.29 -20.10 -12.15
CA LYS A 2 3.05 -20.97 -13.31
C LYS A 2 4.17 -20.93 -14.35
N TYR A 3 4.89 -19.87 -14.48
CA TYR A 3 5.95 -19.75 -15.45
C TYR A 3 7.27 -20.36 -15.03
N LEU A 4 7.31 -21.02 -13.92
CA LEU A 4 8.48 -21.78 -13.51
C LEU A 4 8.44 -23.21 -13.99
N LYS A 5 7.39 -23.63 -14.69
CA LYS A 5 7.18 -25.00 -15.09
C LYS A 5 8.18 -25.51 -16.13
N THR A 6 8.68 -24.63 -16.97
CA THR A 6 9.55 -24.97 -18.07
C THR A 6 10.73 -24.02 -18.13
N PHE A 7 11.53 -24.08 -17.11
CA PHE A 7 12.66 -23.17 -16.93
C PHE A 7 13.56 -23.04 -18.14
N GLU A 8 13.84 -24.15 -18.76
CA GLU A 8 14.80 -24.22 -19.86
C GLU A 8 14.27 -23.64 -21.15
N SER A 9 12.95 -23.59 -21.32
CA SER A 9 12.29 -23.10 -22.52
C SER A 9 11.49 -21.83 -22.31
N TYR A 10 11.42 -21.32 -21.07
CA TYR A 10 10.65 -20.12 -20.75
C TYR A 10 11.47 -18.87 -21.01
N GLU A 11 10.99 -18.04 -21.93
CA GLU A 11 11.52 -16.69 -22.12
C GLU A 11 10.54 -15.71 -21.49
N MET A 12 11.05 -14.86 -20.61
CA MET A 12 10.26 -13.81 -20.02
C MET A 12 9.86 -12.77 -21.06
N THR A 13 8.58 -12.47 -21.14
CA THR A 13 8.10 -11.35 -21.94
C THR A 13 8.57 -10.02 -21.34
N ASP A 14 8.49 -8.96 -22.13
CA ASP A 14 8.82 -7.62 -21.63
C ASP A 14 7.90 -7.21 -20.49
N PHE A 15 6.63 -7.64 -20.54
CA PHE A 15 5.69 -7.42 -19.46
C PHE A 15 6.09 -8.14 -18.17
N ASP A 16 6.51 -9.39 -18.27
CA ASP A 16 6.97 -10.15 -17.09
C ASP A 16 8.19 -9.50 -16.44
N LYS A 17 9.11 -8.97 -17.25
CA LYS A 17 10.29 -8.25 -16.75
C LYS A 17 9.89 -6.95 -16.06
N GLU A 18 8.95 -6.21 -16.64
CA GLU A 18 8.40 -5.00 -16.03
C GLU A 18 7.79 -5.31 -14.68
N VAL A 19 6.91 -6.31 -14.62
CA VAL A 19 6.23 -6.71 -13.38
C VAL A 19 7.24 -7.08 -12.30
N ARG A 20 8.24 -7.87 -12.64
CA ARG A 20 9.29 -8.27 -11.70
C ARG A 20 10.07 -7.07 -11.17
N THR A 21 10.43 -6.15 -12.06
CA THR A 21 11.14 -4.93 -11.66
C THR A 21 10.31 -4.07 -10.74
N VAL A 22 9.04 -3.88 -11.06
CA VAL A 22 8.13 -3.08 -10.23
C VAL A 22 7.93 -3.74 -8.87
N GLU A 23 7.72 -5.05 -8.84
CA GLU A 23 7.55 -5.80 -7.60
C GLU A 23 8.78 -5.70 -6.69
N ASP A 24 9.97 -5.87 -7.27
CA ASP A 24 11.23 -5.77 -6.52
C ASP A 24 11.40 -4.38 -5.91
N ASN A 25 11.12 -3.34 -6.68
CA ASN A 25 11.22 -1.96 -6.20
C ASN A 25 10.16 -1.62 -5.14
N ILE A 26 8.95 -2.15 -5.29
CA ILE A 26 7.92 -2.00 -4.26
C ILE A 26 8.40 -2.64 -2.95
N ASN A 27 8.90 -3.85 -3.01
CA ASN A 27 9.40 -4.55 -1.84
C ASN A 27 10.56 -3.79 -1.17
N ASP A 28 11.47 -3.24 -1.95
CA ASP A 28 12.59 -2.45 -1.42
C ASP A 28 12.10 -1.18 -0.69
N ILE A 29 11.12 -0.50 -1.24
CA ILE A 29 10.54 0.68 -0.60
C ILE A 29 9.86 0.31 0.72
N LEU A 30 9.14 -0.82 0.74
CA LEU A 30 8.38 -1.25 1.91
C LEU A 30 9.26 -1.82 3.03
N LEU A 31 10.52 -2.18 2.75
CA LEU A 31 11.42 -2.74 3.75
C LEU A 31 11.59 -1.85 4.99
N GLU A 32 11.55 -0.54 4.82
CA GLU A 32 11.70 0.39 5.94
C GLU A 32 10.59 0.25 6.98
N LEU A 33 9.43 -0.27 6.58
CA LEU A 33 8.32 -0.48 7.51
C LEU A 33 8.60 -1.59 8.53
N ASN A 34 9.56 -2.46 8.24
CA ASN A 34 9.93 -3.52 9.18
C ASN A 34 10.48 -2.96 10.50
N ASP A 35 11.12 -1.81 10.47
CA ASP A 35 11.63 -1.14 11.67
C ASP A 35 10.49 -0.64 12.57
N LEU A 36 9.29 -0.53 12.03
CA LEU A 36 8.09 -0.13 12.76
C LEU A 36 7.24 -1.33 13.20
N TYR A 37 7.78 -2.54 13.13
CA TYR A 37 7.06 -3.78 13.40
C TYR A 37 5.85 -3.97 12.48
N ILE A 38 6.04 -3.66 11.21
CA ILE A 38 5.04 -3.82 10.16
C ILE A 38 5.47 -4.91 9.21
N THR A 39 4.59 -5.88 8.98
CA THR A 39 4.78 -6.93 7.98
C THR A 39 4.13 -6.50 6.68
N THR A 40 4.86 -6.64 5.58
CA THR A 40 4.37 -6.29 4.25
C THR A 40 4.35 -7.49 3.34
N SER A 41 3.43 -7.48 2.39
CA SER A 41 3.34 -8.46 1.32
C SER A 41 3.05 -7.76 0.00
N CYS A 42 3.51 -8.34 -1.09
CA CYS A 42 3.24 -7.83 -2.44
C CYS A 42 2.98 -9.01 -3.34
N ASP A 43 1.75 -9.14 -3.81
CA ASP A 43 1.32 -10.21 -4.71
C ASP A 43 0.85 -9.61 -6.03
N PHE A 44 1.27 -10.21 -7.15
CA PHE A 44 0.79 -9.85 -8.47
C PHE A 44 -0.34 -10.79 -8.87
N LEU A 45 -1.53 -10.24 -9.07
CA LEU A 45 -2.75 -11.00 -9.25
C LEU A 45 -3.47 -10.61 -10.53
N GLU A 46 -4.20 -11.56 -11.08
CA GLU A 46 -5.15 -11.34 -12.16
C GLU A 46 -6.54 -11.20 -11.56
N GLY A 47 -7.29 -10.22 -12.05
CA GLY A 47 -8.65 -9.98 -11.57
C GLY A 47 -9.32 -8.85 -12.33
N ARG A 48 -10.25 -8.18 -11.68
CA ARG A 48 -10.94 -7.05 -12.27
C ARG A 48 -10.37 -5.75 -11.74
N VAL A 49 -9.97 -4.90 -12.65
CA VAL A 49 -9.45 -3.58 -12.33
C VAL A 49 -10.40 -2.50 -12.84
N LYS A 50 -10.49 -1.42 -12.10
CA LYS A 50 -11.34 -0.28 -12.49
C LYS A 50 -10.51 0.67 -13.33
N HIS A 51 -10.95 0.90 -14.56
CA HIS A 51 -10.31 1.82 -15.47
C HIS A 51 -11.36 2.76 -16.05
N LYS A 52 -11.18 4.08 -15.86
CA LYS A 52 -12.14 5.10 -16.31
C LYS A 52 -13.58 4.83 -15.86
N GLY A 53 -13.75 4.35 -14.63
CA GLY A 53 -15.06 4.06 -14.08
C GLY A 53 -15.66 2.70 -14.43
N VAL A 54 -15.00 1.92 -15.28
CA VAL A 54 -15.46 0.61 -15.73
C VAL A 54 -14.54 -0.47 -15.18
N TYR A 55 -15.13 -1.56 -14.69
CA TYR A 55 -14.39 -2.75 -14.29
C TYR A 55 -14.13 -3.65 -15.49
N GLU A 56 -12.88 -4.00 -15.70
CA GLU A 56 -12.46 -4.88 -16.79
C GLU A 56 -11.40 -5.87 -16.29
N PRO A 57 -11.21 -7.01 -16.98
CA PRO A 57 -10.14 -7.94 -16.63
C PRO A 57 -8.78 -7.27 -16.73
N GLY A 58 -7.92 -7.55 -15.77
CA GLY A 58 -6.58 -6.97 -15.75
C GLY A 58 -5.71 -7.55 -14.66
N TYR A 59 -4.58 -6.90 -14.45
CA TYR A 59 -3.58 -7.31 -13.47
C TYR A 59 -3.34 -6.18 -12.46
N PHE A 60 -3.06 -6.55 -11.25
CA PHE A 60 -2.76 -5.58 -10.19
C PHE A 60 -1.82 -6.17 -9.15
N PHE A 61 -1.09 -5.28 -8.48
CA PHE A 61 -0.37 -5.62 -7.26
C PHE A 61 -1.29 -5.42 -6.06
N MET A 62 -1.39 -6.45 -5.24
CA MET A 62 -2.06 -6.34 -3.95
C MET A 62 -0.99 -6.26 -2.87
N ILE A 63 -0.95 -5.14 -2.17
CA ILE A 63 0.05 -4.87 -1.15
C ILE A 63 -0.63 -4.88 0.21
N GLY A 64 -0.28 -5.85 1.04
CA GLY A 64 -0.71 -5.91 2.41
C GLY A 64 0.31 -5.22 3.31
N ILE A 65 -0.16 -4.35 4.18
CA ILE A 65 0.66 -3.64 5.16
C ILE A 65 -0.04 -3.83 6.50
N GLU A 66 0.55 -4.63 7.38
CA GLU A 66 -0.10 -5.02 8.62
C GLU A 66 0.85 -4.81 9.80
N LYS A 67 0.36 -4.10 10.80
CA LYS A 67 1.10 -3.90 12.04
C LYS A 67 1.13 -5.20 12.83
N ASP A 68 2.31 -5.61 13.24
CA ASP A 68 2.49 -6.71 14.15
C ASP A 68 1.93 -6.27 15.51
N THR A 69 0.75 -6.75 15.83
CA THR A 69 0.13 -6.50 17.12
C THR A 69 0.10 -7.80 17.88
N ASN A 70 0.66 -7.75 19.05
CA ASN A 70 0.48 -8.83 19.99
C ASN A 70 -0.03 -8.23 21.28
N ASP A 71 -1.30 -8.44 21.57
CA ASP A 71 -1.90 -7.95 22.81
C ASP A 71 -1.21 -8.51 24.04
N TYR A 72 -0.44 -9.57 23.86
CA TYR A 72 0.35 -10.22 24.91
C TYR A 72 1.81 -9.76 24.95
N ASP A 73 2.25 -8.92 24.00
CA ASP A 73 3.60 -8.40 23.95
C ASP A 73 3.60 -6.87 24.08
N PRO A 74 3.69 -6.36 25.32
CA PRO A 74 3.72 -4.92 25.54
C PRO A 74 5.00 -4.24 25.03
N GLY A 75 5.96 -5.01 24.54
CA GLY A 75 7.21 -4.49 24.00
C GLY A 75 7.09 -3.95 22.58
N ILE A 76 5.99 -4.22 21.86
CA ILE A 76 5.80 -3.69 20.52
C ILE A 76 5.21 -2.28 20.61
N PRO A 77 5.96 -1.24 20.15
CA PRO A 77 5.51 0.13 20.23
C PRO A 77 4.37 0.39 19.24
N LEU A 78 3.50 1.31 19.57
CA LEU A 78 2.46 1.80 18.68
C LEU A 78 3.09 2.57 17.52
N THR A 79 2.47 2.45 16.35
CA THR A 79 2.89 3.15 15.14
C THR A 79 1.76 4.07 14.68
N THR A 80 2.09 5.30 14.33
CA THR A 80 1.11 6.26 13.84
C THR A 80 1.06 6.26 12.31
N TYR A 81 -0.04 6.76 11.75
CA TYR A 81 -0.14 6.97 10.30
C TYR A 81 0.95 7.90 9.78
N GLY A 82 1.33 8.91 10.55
CA GLY A 82 2.40 9.83 10.17
C GLY A 82 3.75 9.15 9.99
N GLU A 83 4.03 8.11 10.77
CA GLU A 83 5.28 7.35 10.63
C GLU A 83 5.31 6.48 9.38
N VAL A 84 4.15 6.04 8.91
CA VAL A 84 4.02 5.24 7.69
C VAL A 84 3.98 6.13 6.43
N HIS A 85 3.57 7.36 6.58
CA HIS A 85 3.31 8.31 5.49
C HIS A 85 4.45 8.44 4.50
N GLU A 86 5.67 8.64 4.96
CA GLU A 86 6.80 8.90 4.07
C GLU A 86 7.11 7.71 3.16
N VAL A 87 6.98 6.51 3.67
CA VAL A 87 7.19 5.29 2.89
C VAL A 87 6.09 5.14 1.84
N LEU A 88 4.83 5.35 2.23
CA LEU A 88 3.70 5.27 1.31
C LEU A 88 3.76 6.35 0.23
N GLN A 89 4.21 7.55 0.58
CA GLN A 89 4.38 8.63 -0.39
C GLN A 89 5.44 8.29 -1.43
N ARG A 90 6.56 7.71 -1.03
CA ARG A 90 7.60 7.25 -1.96
C ARG A 90 7.08 6.12 -2.85
N LEU A 91 6.26 5.22 -2.29
CA LEU A 91 5.63 4.17 -3.07
C LEU A 91 4.75 4.74 -4.17
N VAL A 92 3.89 5.70 -3.82
CA VAL A 92 3.03 6.38 -4.79
C VAL A 92 3.85 7.05 -5.89
N GLU A 93 4.86 7.80 -5.51
CA GLU A 93 5.74 8.49 -6.47
C GLU A 93 6.43 7.50 -7.41
N TYR A 94 6.90 6.38 -6.88
CA TYR A 94 7.55 5.36 -7.68
C TYR A 94 6.58 4.75 -8.70
N VAL A 95 5.44 4.25 -8.26
CA VAL A 95 4.51 3.56 -9.17
C VAL A 95 3.90 4.51 -10.19
N ASP A 96 3.69 5.77 -9.84
CA ASP A 96 3.29 6.79 -10.81
C ASP A 96 4.36 6.99 -11.88
N SER A 97 5.63 7.00 -11.50
CA SER A 97 6.74 7.21 -12.42
C SER A 97 6.89 6.10 -13.46
N VAL A 98 6.43 4.92 -13.16
CA VAL A 98 6.52 3.76 -14.06
C VAL A 98 5.18 3.39 -14.71
N GLY A 99 4.16 4.24 -14.56
CA GLY A 99 2.87 4.07 -15.24
C GLY A 99 1.87 3.17 -14.54
N TRP A 100 2.15 2.75 -13.30
CA TRP A 100 1.22 2.01 -12.46
C TRP A 100 0.51 2.98 -11.53
N SER A 101 -0.27 3.86 -12.13
CA SER A 101 -0.82 5.05 -11.46
C SER A 101 -2.24 4.91 -10.94
N ASN A 102 -2.87 3.77 -11.15
CA ASN A 102 -4.20 3.51 -10.62
C ASN A 102 -4.06 2.87 -9.23
N ILE A 103 -4.25 3.67 -8.18
CA ILE A 103 -4.02 3.24 -6.80
C ILE A 103 -5.30 3.39 -6.00
N SER A 104 -5.80 2.28 -5.49
CA SER A 104 -6.89 2.25 -4.54
C SER A 104 -6.45 1.56 -3.25
N MET A 105 -7.23 1.71 -2.19
CA MET A 105 -6.89 1.12 -0.92
C MET A 105 -8.13 0.66 -0.16
N ASN A 106 -7.89 -0.24 0.78
CA ASN A 106 -8.86 -0.58 1.81
C ASN A 106 -8.20 -0.31 3.17
N ILE A 107 -8.86 0.47 4.00
CA ILE A 107 -8.42 0.78 5.35
C ILE A 107 -9.61 0.73 6.29
N ASP A 108 -9.50 -0.06 7.34
CA ASP A 108 -10.58 -0.28 8.32
C ASP A 108 -11.93 -0.66 7.67
N GLY A 109 -11.88 -1.48 6.63
CA GLY A 109 -13.09 -1.88 5.89
C GLY A 109 -13.62 -0.84 4.91
N ASN A 110 -13.02 0.35 4.85
CA ASN A 110 -13.41 1.38 3.90
C ASN A 110 -12.61 1.26 2.62
N THR A 111 -13.29 1.24 1.49
CA THR A 111 -12.67 1.22 0.16
C THR A 111 -12.53 2.65 -0.36
N ILE A 112 -11.31 2.99 -0.77
CA ILE A 112 -10.97 4.31 -1.27
C ILE A 112 -10.49 4.16 -2.72
N SER A 113 -11.19 4.78 -3.66
CA SER A 113 -10.92 4.64 -5.09
C SER A 113 -9.62 5.30 -5.53
N ASP A 114 -9.25 6.42 -4.90
CA ASP A 114 -7.99 7.09 -5.14
C ASP A 114 -7.27 7.27 -3.80
N ALA A 115 -6.20 6.53 -3.63
CA ALA A 115 -5.46 6.49 -2.39
C ALA A 115 -4.53 7.69 -2.18
N ARG A 116 -4.22 8.45 -3.22
CA ARG A 116 -3.21 9.53 -3.16
C ARG A 116 -3.54 10.58 -2.12
N LYS A 117 -4.76 11.08 -2.16
CA LYS A 117 -5.22 12.10 -1.23
C LYS A 117 -5.19 11.60 0.22
N THR A 118 -5.63 10.38 0.41
CA THR A 118 -5.62 9.75 1.74
C THR A 118 -4.21 9.60 2.27
N ILE A 119 -3.28 9.13 1.45
CA ILE A 119 -1.88 8.99 1.83
C ILE A 119 -1.27 10.35 2.17
N SER A 120 -1.54 11.38 1.38
CA SER A 120 -1.06 12.74 1.68
C SER A 120 -1.62 13.25 3.02
N THR A 121 -2.87 12.95 3.30
CA THR A 121 -3.54 13.34 4.56
C THR A 121 -2.90 12.69 5.78
N MET A 122 -2.35 11.49 5.65
CA MET A 122 -1.66 10.81 6.75
C MET A 122 -0.49 11.62 7.32
N GLY A 123 0.18 12.41 6.50
CA GLY A 123 1.25 13.29 6.96
C GLY A 123 0.76 14.36 7.94
N LEU A 124 -0.48 14.80 7.78
CA LEU A 124 -1.09 15.79 8.68
C LEU A 124 -1.38 15.21 10.06
N LEU A 125 -1.66 13.92 10.15
CA LEU A 125 -1.93 13.25 11.43
C LEU A 125 -0.72 13.30 12.36
N LYS A 126 0.48 13.27 11.82
CA LYS A 126 1.71 13.40 12.59
C LYS A 126 1.86 14.80 13.20
N MET A 127 1.37 15.81 12.51
CA MET A 127 1.47 17.20 12.95
C MET A 127 0.41 17.56 13.99
N ASP A 128 -0.74 16.95 13.91
CA ASP A 128 -1.89 17.29 14.75
C ASP A 128 -1.91 16.60 16.11
N ILE A 129 -1.03 15.63 16.34
CA ILE A 129 -0.94 14.92 17.61
C ILE A 129 -0.71 15.87 18.78
N GLU A 130 0.05 16.95 18.57
CA GLU A 130 0.41 17.91 19.63
C GLU A 130 -0.60 19.04 19.78
N SER A 131 -1.53 19.21 18.88
CA SER A 131 -2.38 20.41 18.82
C SER A 131 -3.80 20.23 19.29
N ASP A 132 -4.21 19.03 19.73
CA ASP A 132 -5.59 18.69 20.14
C ASP A 132 -6.65 19.06 19.08
N LYS A 133 -6.24 19.32 17.86
CA LYS A 133 -7.17 19.65 16.79
C LYS A 133 -7.84 18.40 16.25
N LYS A 134 -9.04 18.59 15.77
CA LYS A 134 -9.74 17.54 15.04
C LYS A 134 -8.96 17.12 13.82
N ILE A 135 -8.73 15.84 13.76
CA ILE A 135 -7.86 15.23 12.81
C ILE A 135 -8.53 15.05 11.47
N ALA A 136 -7.70 15.00 10.46
CA ALA A 136 -8.12 14.76 9.10
C ALA A 136 -8.94 13.49 8.94
N VAL A 137 -9.83 13.51 7.98
CA VAL A 137 -10.64 12.36 7.59
C VAL A 137 -9.82 11.49 6.64
N ILE A 138 -9.70 10.22 6.98
CA ILE A 138 -9.05 9.23 6.13
C ILE A 138 -10.15 8.30 5.59
N GLY A 139 -10.39 8.36 4.27
CA GLY A 139 -11.36 7.49 3.61
C GLY A 139 -12.78 7.54 4.17
N GLY A 140 -13.24 8.70 4.62
CA GLY A 140 -14.51 8.83 5.31
C GLY A 140 -14.48 8.38 6.78
N TRP A 141 -13.38 7.77 7.18
CA TRP A 141 -13.12 7.36 8.55
C TRP A 141 -12.57 8.54 9.34
N ARG A 142 -13.20 8.82 10.46
CA ARG A 142 -12.86 9.98 11.28
C ARG A 142 -12.61 9.52 12.71
N SER A 143 -11.39 9.75 13.20
CA SER A 143 -11.14 9.49 14.60
C SER A 143 -9.96 10.26 15.14
N PRO A 144 -10.15 11.10 16.14
CA PRO A 144 -9.07 11.68 16.91
C PRO A 144 -8.31 10.65 17.75
N TYR A 145 -8.89 9.49 17.97
CA TYR A 145 -8.31 8.43 18.80
C TYR A 145 -7.60 7.35 17.99
N HIS A 146 -7.81 7.30 16.68
CA HIS A 146 -7.26 6.26 15.81
C HIS A 146 -6.10 6.78 14.96
N GLN A 147 -5.18 7.46 15.60
CA GLN A 147 -3.92 7.85 14.94
C GLN A 147 -2.99 6.67 14.79
N ASN A 148 -3.24 5.60 15.54
CA ASN A 148 -2.44 4.41 15.49
C ASN A 148 -2.74 3.61 14.23
N PHE A 149 -1.67 3.22 13.57
CA PHE A 149 -1.75 2.41 12.37
C PHE A 149 -1.88 0.93 12.75
N TYR A 150 -2.86 0.26 12.18
CA TYR A 150 -3.07 -1.18 12.37
C TYR A 150 -2.88 -1.98 11.08
N GLY A 151 -3.30 -1.44 9.95
CA GLY A 151 -3.13 -2.10 8.68
C GLY A 151 -3.89 -1.44 7.55
N MET A 152 -3.50 -1.79 6.34
CA MET A 152 -4.21 -1.42 5.12
C MET A 152 -3.83 -2.35 3.98
N THR A 153 -4.63 -2.33 2.92
CA THR A 153 -4.31 -3.02 1.67
C THR A 153 -4.34 -2.02 0.53
N LEU A 154 -3.31 -2.03 -0.29
CA LEU A 154 -3.23 -1.21 -1.49
C LEU A 154 -3.41 -2.09 -2.73
N TYR A 155 -4.09 -1.56 -3.73
CA TYR A 155 -4.28 -2.20 -5.04
C TYR A 155 -3.74 -1.26 -6.10
N ILE A 156 -2.73 -1.71 -6.83
CA ILE A 156 -2.02 -0.90 -7.82
C ILE A 156 -2.10 -1.56 -9.18
N SER A 157 -2.64 -0.84 -10.16
CA SER A 157 -2.73 -1.30 -11.54
C SER A 157 -2.27 -0.21 -12.50
N LYS A 158 -2.08 -0.59 -13.77
CA LYS A 158 -1.70 0.38 -14.80
C LYS A 158 -2.78 1.41 -15.00
N GLY A 159 -2.34 2.64 -15.10
CA GLY A 159 -3.21 3.78 -15.38
C GLY A 159 -3.57 3.95 -16.84
#